data_e97350df6bf3d38e4d0f94e44e695f0d
#
_entry.id   e97350df6bf3d38e4d0f94e44e695f0d
#
_cell.length_a   1.000
_cell.length_b   1.000
_cell.length_c   1.000
_cell.angle_alpha   90.00
_cell.angle_beta   90.00
_cell.angle_gamma   90.00
#
_symmetry.space_group_name_H-M   'P 1'
#
loop_
_entity.id
_entity.type
_entity.pdbx_description
1 polymer ?
#
loop_
_entity_poly.entity_id
_entity_poly.type
_entity_poly.pdbx_seq_one_letter_code
_entity_poly.pdbx_strand_id
1 'polypeptide(L)'
;MQDVVIVAATRTAIGSFQGALAGVPAVELGAAVIRRLLEQTGIKGAQVDEVILGHVLTAGAGQNTARQAAIHAGLPHAVPAMTLNKVCGSGLKAVQLAAQAIRCGDAEVVIAGGMENMSQAAYVLPGARSGLRMGHGKVVDTMIQDGLWDAFNDYHMGITAENLVEKYGLSRAEQDAFAAASQQKAAAAIAAGRFAAEITPVLIPQKKGEPVAFAIDEQPRAGTTAEALGTLKPAFKPDGSVTAGNASTLNDGAAAVLLMSAAKAQELGLPVLARIAGYASAGVDPAIMGIGPVDATRKTLAKAGWSLQQLDLIEANEAFAAQALSVGQELGWDWDKVNVNGGAIALGHPIGASGCRILVSLLHEMIRRDARKGLATLCIGGGQGVALAIER
;
A
#
# COMPACT_ATOMS: atom_id res chain seq x y z
N MET A 1 28.70 -1.54 2.87
CA MET A 1 27.45 -1.74 2.10
C MET A 1 27.10 -0.41 1.48
N GLN A 2 26.65 -0.38 0.23
CA GLN A 2 26.27 0.83 -0.46
C GLN A 2 25.03 1.46 0.19
N ASP A 3 25.02 2.79 0.35
CA ASP A 3 23.83 3.52 0.74
C ASP A 3 22.82 3.53 -0.41
N VAL A 4 21.59 3.17 -0.12
CA VAL A 4 20.48 3.14 -1.07
C VAL A 4 19.59 4.34 -0.85
N VAL A 5 19.33 5.06 -1.92
CA VAL A 5 18.55 6.30 -1.91
C VAL A 5 17.32 6.21 -2.81
N ILE A 6 16.30 6.97 -2.47
CA ILE A 6 15.11 7.21 -3.28
C ILE A 6 15.29 8.55 -3.97
N VAL A 7 15.20 8.58 -5.28
CA VAL A 7 15.36 9.81 -6.10
C VAL A 7 14.06 10.30 -6.72
N ALA A 8 13.05 9.44 -6.82
CA ALA A 8 11.70 9.82 -7.24
C ALA A 8 10.67 8.90 -6.58
N ALA A 9 9.48 9.44 -6.36
CA ALA A 9 8.36 8.72 -5.74
C ALA A 9 7.04 9.27 -6.27
N THR A 10 6.11 8.38 -6.63
CA THR A 10 4.79 8.79 -7.12
C THR A 10 3.75 7.69 -6.90
N ARG A 11 2.48 8.07 -6.90
CA ARG A 11 1.32 7.17 -6.89
C ARG A 11 0.23 7.65 -7.82
N THR A 12 -0.69 6.80 -8.19
CA THR A 12 -1.97 7.25 -8.74
C THR A 12 -2.85 7.80 -7.64
N ALA A 13 -3.86 8.58 -7.96
CA ALA A 13 -5.01 8.69 -7.08
C ALA A 13 -5.64 7.30 -6.87
N ILE A 14 -6.28 7.09 -5.71
CA ILE A 14 -6.91 5.82 -5.35
C ILE A 14 -8.37 5.84 -5.78
N GLY A 15 -8.76 4.87 -6.62
CA GLY A 15 -10.14 4.65 -7.03
C GLY A 15 -10.92 3.84 -6.01
N SER A 16 -12.20 4.14 -5.88
CA SER A 16 -13.14 3.31 -5.12
C SER A 16 -13.44 2.01 -5.85
N PHE A 17 -13.86 1.00 -5.10
CA PHE A 17 -14.34 -0.26 -5.69
C PHE A 17 -15.48 0.00 -6.67
N GLN A 18 -15.35 -0.50 -7.90
CA GLN A 18 -16.26 -0.25 -9.02
C GLN A 18 -16.43 1.25 -9.37
N GLY A 19 -15.44 2.09 -8.97
CA GLY A 19 -15.40 3.53 -9.25
C GLY A 19 -14.70 3.87 -10.56
N ALA A 20 -14.10 5.05 -10.60
CA ALA A 20 -13.52 5.63 -11.82
C ALA A 20 -12.40 4.79 -12.45
N LEU A 21 -11.60 4.08 -11.62
CA LEU A 21 -10.50 3.22 -12.10
C LEU A 21 -10.93 1.77 -12.41
N ALA A 22 -12.21 1.40 -12.21
CA ALA A 22 -12.66 0.02 -12.38
C ALA A 22 -12.37 -0.57 -13.77
N GLY A 23 -12.36 0.27 -14.81
CA GLY A 23 -12.06 -0.13 -16.18
C GLY A 23 -10.57 -0.11 -16.56
N VAL A 24 -9.68 0.33 -15.68
CA VAL A 24 -8.24 0.47 -15.96
C VAL A 24 -7.47 -0.72 -15.37
N PRO A 25 -6.88 -1.59 -16.18
CA PRO A 25 -6.13 -2.75 -15.66
C PRO A 25 -5.02 -2.34 -14.70
N ALA A 26 -4.74 -3.17 -13.68
CA ALA A 26 -3.66 -2.91 -12.72
C ALA A 26 -2.31 -2.65 -13.42
N VAL A 27 -2.02 -3.34 -14.52
CA VAL A 27 -0.79 -3.16 -15.30
C VAL A 27 -0.68 -1.78 -15.92
N GLU A 28 -1.79 -1.14 -16.30
CA GLU A 28 -1.80 0.24 -16.80
C GLU A 28 -1.59 1.26 -15.67
N LEU A 29 -2.15 1.00 -14.48
CA LEU A 29 -1.87 1.81 -13.29
C LEU A 29 -0.38 1.74 -12.92
N GLY A 30 0.20 0.53 -12.95
CA GLY A 30 1.64 0.31 -12.76
C GLY A 30 2.48 1.02 -13.82
N ALA A 31 2.08 0.94 -15.09
CA ALA A 31 2.77 1.62 -16.18
C ALA A 31 2.73 3.15 -16.03
N ALA A 32 1.62 3.71 -15.55
CA ALA A 32 1.50 5.16 -15.34
C ALA A 32 2.52 5.68 -14.31
N VAL A 33 2.67 5.01 -13.16
CA VAL A 33 3.65 5.41 -12.15
C VAL A 33 5.09 5.20 -12.62
N ILE A 34 5.39 4.13 -13.37
CA ILE A 34 6.72 3.91 -13.96
C ILE A 34 7.06 5.05 -14.94
N ARG A 35 6.18 5.37 -15.90
CA ARG A 35 6.39 6.49 -16.83
C ARG A 35 6.69 7.78 -16.09
N ARG A 36 5.91 8.07 -15.06
CA ARG A 36 6.09 9.29 -14.28
C ARG A 36 7.44 9.37 -13.59
N LEU A 37 7.94 8.27 -13.03
CA LEU A 37 9.28 8.24 -12.42
C LEU A 37 10.38 8.54 -13.43
N LEU A 38 10.28 7.98 -14.64
CA LEU A 38 11.22 8.26 -15.74
C LEU A 38 11.15 9.73 -16.20
N GLU A 39 9.94 10.29 -16.33
CA GLU A 39 9.73 11.69 -16.67
C GLU A 39 10.30 12.66 -15.62
N GLN A 40 10.05 12.38 -14.34
CA GLN A 40 10.53 13.21 -13.22
C GLN A 40 12.05 13.26 -13.14
N THR A 41 12.73 12.16 -13.46
CA THR A 41 14.18 12.02 -13.30
C THR A 41 14.96 12.24 -14.60
N GLY A 42 14.31 12.14 -15.76
CA GLY A 42 14.99 12.14 -17.06
C GLY A 42 15.82 10.88 -17.32
N ILE A 43 15.75 9.87 -16.45
CA ILE A 43 16.44 8.59 -16.65
C ILE A 43 15.85 7.89 -17.88
N LYS A 44 16.75 7.42 -18.75
CA LYS A 44 16.35 6.61 -19.90
C LYS A 44 16.00 5.20 -19.45
N GLY A 45 14.97 4.61 -20.02
CA GLY A 45 14.54 3.24 -19.66
C GLY A 45 15.67 2.19 -19.69
N ALA A 46 16.67 2.37 -20.58
CA ALA A 46 17.84 1.48 -20.65
C ALA A 46 18.81 1.59 -19.46
N GLN A 47 18.66 2.57 -18.59
CA GLN A 47 19.45 2.73 -17.36
C GLN A 47 18.78 2.06 -16.14
N VAL A 48 17.59 1.51 -16.31
CA VAL A 48 16.90 0.74 -15.28
C VAL A 48 17.35 -0.71 -15.37
N ASP A 49 17.87 -1.25 -14.27
CA ASP A 49 18.35 -2.63 -14.21
C ASP A 49 17.23 -3.63 -13.95
N GLU A 50 16.21 -3.25 -13.15
CA GLU A 50 15.09 -4.13 -12.82
C GLU A 50 13.84 -3.35 -12.40
N VAL A 51 12.67 -3.97 -12.62
CA VAL A 51 11.37 -3.52 -12.09
C VAL A 51 10.78 -4.56 -11.15
N ILE A 52 10.48 -4.19 -9.91
CA ILE A 52 9.88 -5.09 -8.91
C ILE A 52 8.55 -4.49 -8.44
N LEU A 53 7.43 -5.11 -8.82
CA LEU A 53 6.11 -4.63 -8.39
C LEU A 53 5.31 -5.69 -7.62
N GLY A 54 4.69 -5.26 -6.53
CA GLY A 54 3.67 -6.02 -5.83
C GLY A 54 2.37 -6.06 -6.62
N HIS A 55 1.75 -7.24 -6.69
CA HIS A 55 0.40 -7.43 -7.21
C HIS A 55 -0.16 -8.72 -6.62
N VAL A 56 -1.33 -8.65 -5.99
CA VAL A 56 -1.90 -9.76 -5.23
C VAL A 56 -2.92 -10.55 -6.05
N LEU A 57 -3.88 -9.85 -6.66
CA LEU A 57 -5.02 -10.45 -7.36
C LEU A 57 -4.70 -10.62 -8.85
N THR A 58 -3.81 -11.57 -9.15
CA THR A 58 -3.24 -11.76 -10.48
C THR A 58 -3.99 -12.79 -11.36
N ALA A 59 -5.04 -13.41 -10.84
CA ALA A 59 -5.80 -14.41 -11.60
C ALA A 59 -6.39 -13.79 -12.89
N GLY A 60 -6.02 -14.37 -14.05
CA GLY A 60 -6.48 -13.87 -15.36
C GLY A 60 -5.79 -12.60 -15.88
N ALA A 61 -4.89 -11.98 -15.10
CA ALA A 61 -4.18 -10.76 -15.51
C ALA A 61 -2.99 -11.00 -16.49
N GLY A 62 -2.73 -12.23 -16.86
CA GLY A 62 -1.64 -12.61 -17.76
C GLY A 62 -0.33 -12.89 -17.03
N GLN A 63 0.72 -13.17 -17.81
CA GLN A 63 2.03 -13.53 -17.27
C GLN A 63 2.72 -12.30 -16.69
N ASN A 64 3.30 -12.42 -15.49
CA ASN A 64 4.19 -11.42 -14.87
C ASN A 64 3.72 -9.97 -15.08
N THR A 65 2.73 -9.57 -14.30
CA THR A 65 2.08 -8.26 -14.44
C THR A 65 3.03 -7.07 -14.25
N ALA A 66 4.11 -7.21 -13.46
CA ALA A 66 5.17 -6.20 -13.39
C ALA A 66 5.91 -6.07 -14.73
N ARG A 67 6.14 -7.19 -15.42
CA ARG A 67 6.75 -7.17 -16.76
C ARG A 67 5.85 -6.47 -17.78
N GLN A 68 4.55 -6.75 -17.74
CA GLN A 68 3.59 -6.06 -18.58
C GLN A 68 3.62 -4.54 -18.32
N ALA A 69 3.54 -4.13 -17.04
CA ALA A 69 3.60 -2.71 -16.68
C ALA A 69 4.90 -2.03 -17.15
N ALA A 70 6.05 -2.69 -17.01
CA ALA A 70 7.34 -2.19 -17.49
C ALA A 70 7.34 -1.95 -19.02
N ILE A 71 6.85 -2.91 -19.80
CA ILE A 71 6.77 -2.79 -21.27
C ILE A 71 5.75 -1.72 -21.68
N HIS A 72 4.57 -1.68 -21.03
CA HIS A 72 3.55 -0.66 -21.31
C HIS A 72 4.04 0.75 -20.90
N ALA A 73 4.96 0.86 -19.96
CA ALA A 73 5.63 2.12 -19.61
C ALA A 73 6.69 2.54 -20.64
N GLY A 74 7.03 1.71 -21.60
CA GLY A 74 8.03 1.99 -22.63
C GLY A 74 9.47 1.63 -22.25
N LEU A 75 9.68 0.81 -21.19
CA LEU A 75 11.01 0.30 -20.90
C LEU A 75 11.48 -0.69 -22.00
N PRO A 76 12.79 -0.72 -22.31
CA PRO A 76 13.35 -1.69 -23.27
C PRO A 76 13.09 -3.14 -22.83
N HIS A 77 12.99 -4.04 -23.80
CA HIS A 77 12.79 -5.46 -23.55
C HIS A 77 13.96 -6.11 -22.76
N ALA A 78 15.12 -5.49 -22.73
CA ALA A 78 16.28 -5.95 -21.98
C ALA A 78 16.11 -5.78 -20.44
N VAL A 79 15.22 -4.88 -19.98
CA VAL A 79 15.01 -4.65 -18.55
C VAL A 79 14.14 -5.78 -17.98
N PRO A 80 14.66 -6.61 -17.07
CA PRO A 80 13.88 -7.66 -16.41
C PRO A 80 12.84 -7.07 -15.45
N ALA A 81 11.84 -7.87 -15.10
CA ALA A 81 10.84 -7.48 -14.12
C ALA A 81 10.32 -8.67 -13.32
N MET A 82 9.95 -8.43 -12.07
CA MET A 82 9.39 -9.43 -11.16
C MET A 82 8.10 -8.92 -10.53
N THR A 83 7.06 -9.77 -10.56
CA THR A 83 5.84 -9.59 -9.77
C THR A 83 5.97 -10.38 -8.47
N LEU A 84 5.68 -9.75 -7.34
CA LEU A 84 5.68 -10.42 -6.04
C LEU A 84 4.33 -10.30 -5.34
N ASN A 85 4.01 -11.30 -4.53
CA ASN A 85 2.86 -11.32 -3.64
C ASN A 85 3.32 -11.55 -2.19
N LYS A 86 3.09 -10.58 -1.33
CA LYS A 86 3.16 -10.64 0.12
C LYS A 86 1.89 -9.99 0.69
N VAL A 87 0.75 -10.24 0.06
CA VAL A 87 -0.54 -9.63 0.37
C VAL A 87 -0.40 -8.10 0.54
N CYS A 88 -0.94 -7.48 1.60
CA CYS A 88 -0.86 -6.03 1.84
C CYS A 88 0.57 -5.46 1.85
N GLY A 89 1.55 -6.28 2.22
CA GLY A 89 2.96 -5.91 2.30
C GLY A 89 3.71 -5.88 0.98
N SER A 90 3.10 -6.28 -0.13
CA SER A 90 3.76 -6.48 -1.42
C SER A 90 4.53 -5.25 -1.90
N GLY A 91 3.89 -4.08 -1.93
CA GLY A 91 4.52 -2.86 -2.42
C GLY A 91 5.73 -2.41 -1.59
N LEU A 92 5.67 -2.53 -0.25
CA LEU A 92 6.80 -2.18 0.60
C LEU A 92 7.90 -3.25 0.56
N LYS A 93 7.52 -4.53 0.39
CA LYS A 93 8.48 -5.62 0.20
C LYS A 93 9.24 -5.49 -1.12
N ALA A 94 8.60 -5.02 -2.18
CA ALA A 94 9.27 -4.71 -3.45
C ALA A 94 10.40 -3.69 -3.24
N VAL A 95 10.14 -2.62 -2.49
CA VAL A 95 11.16 -1.61 -2.14
C VAL A 95 12.31 -2.22 -1.32
N GLN A 96 12.00 -3.12 -0.38
CA GLN A 96 13.03 -3.81 0.40
C GLN A 96 13.92 -4.70 -0.48
N LEU A 97 13.35 -5.43 -1.44
CA LEU A 97 14.11 -6.29 -2.38
C LEU A 97 14.98 -5.45 -3.32
N ALA A 98 14.44 -4.34 -3.83
CA ALA A 98 15.22 -3.38 -4.63
C ALA A 98 16.43 -2.85 -3.84
N ALA A 99 16.21 -2.45 -2.59
CA ALA A 99 17.31 -2.01 -1.72
C ALA A 99 18.33 -3.12 -1.43
N GLN A 100 17.90 -4.38 -1.36
CA GLN A 100 18.79 -5.53 -1.22
C GLN A 100 19.62 -5.75 -2.48
N ALA A 101 19.00 -5.76 -3.67
CA ALA A 101 19.70 -5.91 -4.94
C ALA A 101 20.79 -4.84 -5.12
N ILE A 102 20.47 -3.57 -4.83
CA ILE A 102 21.45 -2.48 -4.92
C ILE A 102 22.57 -2.65 -3.88
N ARG A 103 22.26 -3.02 -2.63
CA ARG A 103 23.29 -3.24 -1.60
C ARG A 103 24.22 -4.40 -1.90
N CYS A 104 23.72 -5.43 -2.57
CA CYS A 104 24.50 -6.60 -2.99
C CYS A 104 25.30 -6.35 -4.27
N GLY A 105 25.02 -5.28 -5.00
CA GLY A 105 25.68 -4.97 -6.28
C GLY A 105 25.09 -5.72 -7.47
N ASP A 106 23.91 -6.34 -7.32
CA ASP A 106 23.19 -7.02 -8.42
C ASP A 106 22.53 -6.02 -9.35
N ALA A 107 22.21 -4.81 -8.88
CA ALA A 107 21.60 -3.72 -9.63
C ALA A 107 22.09 -2.36 -9.11
N GLU A 108 22.03 -1.32 -9.95
CA GLU A 108 22.34 0.06 -9.57
C GLU A 108 21.07 0.93 -9.53
N VAL A 109 20.12 0.69 -10.44
CA VAL A 109 18.90 1.50 -10.63
C VAL A 109 17.68 0.57 -10.69
N VAL A 110 16.79 0.64 -9.72
CA VAL A 110 15.62 -0.23 -9.62
C VAL A 110 14.33 0.58 -9.43
N ILE A 111 13.31 0.27 -10.20
CA ILE A 111 11.95 0.76 -9.96
C ILE A 111 11.22 -0.28 -9.11
N ALA A 112 10.70 0.14 -7.94
CA ALA A 112 9.99 -0.74 -7.04
C ALA A 112 8.70 -0.12 -6.52
N GLY A 113 7.68 -0.96 -6.33
CA GLY A 113 6.39 -0.49 -5.85
C GLY A 113 5.32 -1.56 -5.88
N GLY A 114 4.10 -1.17 -6.21
CA GLY A 114 2.99 -2.10 -6.36
C GLY A 114 1.80 -1.48 -7.07
N MET A 115 0.92 -2.35 -7.52
CA MET A 115 -0.31 -2.02 -8.23
C MET A 115 -1.40 -3.01 -7.82
N GLU A 116 -2.65 -2.57 -7.87
CA GLU A 116 -3.80 -3.42 -7.65
C GLU A 116 -5.02 -2.84 -8.37
N ASN A 117 -5.86 -3.68 -8.91
CA ASN A 117 -7.22 -3.34 -9.29
C ASN A 117 -8.17 -4.38 -8.69
N MET A 118 -8.73 -4.09 -7.51
CA MET A 118 -9.65 -5.01 -6.83
C MET A 118 -11.00 -5.10 -7.54
N SER A 119 -11.35 -4.05 -8.30
CA SER A 119 -12.58 -4.02 -9.12
C SER A 119 -12.54 -5.03 -10.27
N GLN A 120 -11.35 -5.47 -10.71
CA GLN A 120 -11.15 -6.46 -11.78
C GLN A 120 -10.73 -7.84 -11.28
N ALA A 121 -10.77 -8.08 -9.97
CA ALA A 121 -10.46 -9.39 -9.41
C ALA A 121 -11.34 -10.47 -10.06
N ALA A 122 -10.70 -11.53 -10.57
CA ALA A 122 -11.40 -12.58 -11.30
C ALA A 122 -12.15 -13.52 -10.37
N TYR A 123 -13.22 -14.11 -10.87
CA TYR A 123 -13.82 -15.30 -10.27
C TYR A 123 -13.18 -16.55 -10.90
N VAL A 124 -12.94 -17.58 -10.10
CA VAL A 124 -12.37 -18.85 -10.55
C VAL A 124 -13.33 -20.00 -10.31
N LEU A 125 -13.25 -21.02 -11.15
CA LEU A 125 -14.02 -22.25 -11.03
C LEU A 125 -13.07 -23.41 -10.69
N PRO A 126 -12.85 -23.70 -9.39
CA PRO A 126 -12.01 -24.84 -8.96
C PRO A 126 -12.53 -26.15 -9.50
N GLY A 127 -11.61 -27.06 -9.85
CA GLY A 127 -11.97 -28.38 -10.38
C GLY A 127 -12.39 -28.42 -11.85
N ALA A 128 -12.58 -27.28 -12.52
CA ALA A 128 -13.00 -27.24 -13.92
C ALA A 128 -12.02 -27.95 -14.87
N ARG A 129 -10.72 -27.94 -14.59
CA ARG A 129 -9.69 -28.60 -15.38
C ARG A 129 -9.84 -30.13 -15.42
N SER A 130 -10.29 -30.72 -14.34
CA SER A 130 -10.58 -32.17 -14.24
C SER A 130 -12.00 -32.54 -14.71
N GLY A 131 -12.81 -31.54 -15.06
CA GLY A 131 -14.22 -31.66 -15.41
C GLY A 131 -15.16 -31.68 -14.21
N LEU A 132 -16.29 -31.03 -14.35
CA LEU A 132 -17.38 -31.06 -13.38
C LEU A 132 -18.29 -32.23 -13.73
N ARG A 133 -17.92 -33.45 -13.34
CA ARG A 133 -18.53 -34.68 -13.83
C ARG A 133 -19.97 -34.89 -13.35
N MET A 134 -20.31 -34.48 -12.10
CA MET A 134 -21.63 -34.63 -11.52
C MET A 134 -21.79 -33.68 -10.32
N GLY A 135 -22.95 -33.04 -10.16
CA GLY A 135 -23.24 -32.08 -9.11
C GLY A 135 -22.92 -30.63 -9.49
N HIS A 136 -23.14 -29.71 -8.53
CA HIS A 136 -22.92 -28.29 -8.75
C HIS A 136 -21.45 -27.90 -8.60
N GLY A 137 -20.94 -26.97 -9.45
CA GLY A 137 -19.66 -26.31 -9.28
C GLY A 137 -19.81 -25.06 -8.40
N LYS A 138 -18.76 -24.72 -7.62
CA LYS A 138 -18.68 -23.49 -6.85
C LYS A 138 -17.78 -22.48 -7.59
N VAL A 139 -18.30 -21.29 -7.87
CA VAL A 139 -17.52 -20.15 -8.35
C VAL A 139 -16.94 -19.42 -7.13
N VAL A 140 -15.65 -19.13 -7.13
CA VAL A 140 -14.93 -18.51 -6.03
C VAL A 140 -14.44 -17.13 -6.43
N ASP A 141 -14.75 -16.13 -5.62
CA ASP A 141 -14.24 -14.76 -5.73
C ASP A 141 -12.79 -14.71 -5.22
N THR A 142 -11.84 -14.44 -6.12
CA THR A 142 -10.42 -14.38 -5.75
C THR A 142 -10.09 -13.15 -4.90
N MET A 143 -10.86 -12.08 -4.98
CA MET A 143 -10.68 -10.93 -4.11
C MET A 143 -10.89 -11.33 -2.64
N ILE A 144 -11.93 -12.11 -2.37
CA ILE A 144 -12.18 -12.67 -1.03
C ILE A 144 -11.14 -13.74 -0.69
N GLN A 145 -11.03 -14.77 -1.54
CA GLN A 145 -10.26 -15.98 -1.24
C GLN A 145 -8.76 -15.71 -1.10
N ASP A 146 -8.18 -14.88 -1.99
CA ASP A 146 -6.73 -14.66 -2.07
C ASP A 146 -6.30 -13.37 -1.34
N GLY A 147 -7.22 -12.42 -1.15
CA GLY A 147 -6.91 -11.11 -0.57
C GLY A 147 -7.43 -10.89 0.85
N LEU A 148 -8.61 -11.42 1.19
CA LEU A 148 -9.35 -11.04 2.39
C LEU A 148 -9.73 -12.20 3.31
N TRP A 149 -9.36 -13.43 2.97
CA TRP A 149 -9.66 -14.63 3.75
C TRP A 149 -8.45 -15.15 4.50
N ASP A 150 -8.62 -15.45 5.78
CA ASP A 150 -7.59 -16.15 6.56
C ASP A 150 -7.60 -17.64 6.22
N ALA A 151 -6.58 -18.09 5.52
CA ALA A 151 -6.45 -19.47 5.08
C ALA A 151 -6.18 -20.46 6.23
N PHE A 152 -5.78 -19.98 7.41
CA PHE A 152 -5.43 -20.82 8.57
C PHE A 152 -6.62 -21.04 9.49
N ASN A 153 -7.45 -20.00 9.68
CA ASN A 153 -8.59 -20.03 10.58
C ASN A 153 -9.95 -20.05 9.86
N ASP A 154 -9.94 -20.05 8.52
CA ASP A 154 -11.12 -20.15 7.65
C ASP A 154 -12.21 -19.09 7.92
N TYR A 155 -11.78 -17.82 8.00
CA TYR A 155 -12.68 -16.68 8.17
C TYR A 155 -12.16 -15.40 7.49
N HIS A 156 -13.03 -14.39 7.35
CA HIS A 156 -12.67 -13.10 6.76
C HIS A 156 -11.71 -12.32 7.67
N MET A 157 -10.79 -11.52 7.06
CA MET A 157 -9.84 -10.66 7.78
C MET A 157 -10.50 -9.76 8.85
N GLY A 158 -11.75 -9.37 8.67
CA GLY A 158 -12.51 -8.61 9.67
C GLY A 158 -12.65 -9.32 11.02
N ILE A 159 -12.65 -10.66 11.04
CA ILE A 159 -12.65 -11.42 12.30
C ILE A 159 -11.31 -11.27 13.03
N THR A 160 -10.20 -11.16 12.31
CA THR A 160 -8.90 -10.88 12.95
C THR A 160 -8.90 -9.51 13.65
N ALA A 161 -9.65 -8.53 13.12
CA ALA A 161 -9.83 -7.24 13.76
C ALA A 161 -10.72 -7.35 15.02
N GLU A 162 -11.80 -8.14 14.97
CA GLU A 162 -12.62 -8.43 16.17
C GLU A 162 -11.81 -9.15 17.26
N ASN A 163 -10.89 -10.05 16.88
CA ASN A 163 -9.97 -10.70 17.83
C ASN A 163 -9.07 -9.68 18.54
N LEU A 164 -8.66 -8.62 17.84
CA LEU A 164 -7.91 -7.52 18.45
C LEU A 164 -8.79 -6.64 19.34
N VAL A 165 -10.04 -6.38 18.95
CA VAL A 165 -11.01 -5.70 19.81
C VAL A 165 -11.12 -6.41 21.15
N GLU A 166 -11.31 -7.71 21.14
CA GLU A 166 -11.41 -8.53 22.36
C GLU A 166 -10.11 -8.52 23.17
N LYS A 167 -8.98 -8.74 22.50
CA LYS A 167 -7.66 -8.82 23.15
C LYS A 167 -7.24 -7.51 23.81
N TYR A 168 -7.53 -6.36 23.20
CA TYR A 168 -7.09 -5.04 23.67
C TYR A 168 -8.20 -4.25 24.37
N GLY A 169 -9.41 -4.79 24.45
CA GLY A 169 -10.54 -4.15 25.12
C GLY A 169 -11.02 -2.87 24.43
N LEU A 170 -10.94 -2.81 23.09
CA LEU A 170 -11.28 -1.63 22.31
C LEU A 170 -12.79 -1.45 22.18
N SER A 171 -13.28 -0.27 22.52
CA SER A 171 -14.70 0.05 22.33
C SER A 171 -15.02 0.39 20.87
N ARG A 172 -16.30 0.25 20.51
CA ARG A 172 -16.83 0.72 19.22
C ARG A 172 -16.63 2.23 19.05
N ALA A 173 -16.82 3.02 20.11
CA ALA A 173 -16.69 4.48 20.08
C ALA A 173 -15.25 4.92 19.75
N GLU A 174 -14.23 4.24 20.32
CA GLU A 174 -12.81 4.52 20.00
C GLU A 174 -12.51 4.23 18.52
N GLN A 175 -13.02 3.12 17.98
CA GLN A 175 -12.82 2.74 16.59
C GLN A 175 -13.48 3.76 15.63
N ASP A 176 -14.72 4.18 15.93
CA ASP A 176 -15.43 5.15 15.10
C ASP A 176 -14.83 6.55 15.20
N ALA A 177 -14.35 6.96 16.37
CA ALA A 177 -13.63 8.23 16.55
C ALA A 177 -12.32 8.24 15.74
N PHE A 178 -11.56 7.14 15.77
CA PHE A 178 -10.35 6.98 14.96
C PHE A 178 -10.64 7.07 13.46
N ALA A 179 -11.68 6.36 12.99
CA ALA A 179 -12.08 6.37 11.59
C ALA A 179 -12.56 7.77 11.13
N ALA A 180 -13.35 8.45 11.94
CA ALA A 180 -13.78 9.83 11.66
C ALA A 180 -12.58 10.79 11.58
N ALA A 181 -11.61 10.65 12.49
CA ALA A 181 -10.38 11.46 12.46
C ALA A 181 -9.56 11.20 11.18
N SER A 182 -9.44 9.94 10.72
CA SER A 182 -8.78 9.61 9.45
C SER A 182 -9.47 10.29 8.27
N GLN A 183 -10.80 10.23 8.19
CA GLN A 183 -11.59 10.91 7.15
C GLN A 183 -11.41 12.43 7.17
N GLN A 184 -11.46 13.04 8.33
CA GLN A 184 -11.27 14.50 8.49
C GLN A 184 -9.86 14.95 8.08
N LYS A 185 -8.82 14.21 8.49
CA LYS A 185 -7.43 14.46 8.07
C LYS A 185 -7.28 14.35 6.55
N ALA A 186 -7.85 13.32 5.91
CA ALA A 186 -7.79 13.14 4.47
C ALA A 186 -8.53 14.26 3.70
N ALA A 187 -9.73 14.63 4.15
CA ALA A 187 -10.48 15.72 3.56
C ALA A 187 -9.73 17.05 3.67
N ALA A 188 -9.14 17.35 4.81
CA ALA A 188 -8.33 18.56 5.01
C ALA A 188 -7.06 18.55 4.14
N ALA A 189 -6.42 17.39 3.98
CA ALA A 189 -5.23 17.24 3.12
C ALA A 189 -5.57 17.47 1.65
N ILE A 190 -6.69 16.91 1.16
CA ILE A 190 -7.19 17.14 -0.21
C ILE A 190 -7.51 18.61 -0.44
N ALA A 191 -8.28 19.24 0.46
CA ALA A 191 -8.64 20.64 0.37
C ALA A 191 -7.42 21.58 0.35
N ALA A 192 -6.36 21.20 1.08
CA ALA A 192 -5.09 21.93 1.11
C ALA A 192 -4.13 21.56 -0.04
N GLY A 193 -4.51 20.68 -0.96
CA GLY A 193 -3.67 20.24 -2.09
C GLY A 193 -2.42 19.45 -1.70
N ARG A 194 -2.39 18.85 -0.50
CA ARG A 194 -1.18 18.19 0.02
C ARG A 194 -0.73 16.98 -0.80
N PHE A 195 -1.66 16.31 -1.49
CA PHE A 195 -1.37 15.14 -2.32
C PHE A 195 -1.00 15.49 -3.77
N ALA A 196 -1.10 16.77 -4.19
CA ALA A 196 -0.90 17.16 -5.59
C ALA A 196 0.50 16.79 -6.13
N ALA A 197 1.54 16.87 -5.30
CA ALA A 197 2.92 16.58 -5.71
C ALA A 197 3.21 15.07 -5.83
N GLU A 198 2.46 14.23 -5.14
CA GLU A 198 2.67 12.77 -5.13
C GLU A 198 1.81 12.02 -6.15
N ILE A 199 0.69 12.62 -6.59
CA ILE A 199 -0.27 11.98 -7.49
C ILE A 199 0.10 12.18 -8.96
N THR A 200 0.21 11.06 -9.67
CA THR A 200 0.25 11.03 -11.14
C THR A 200 -1.15 10.82 -11.68
N PRO A 201 -1.67 11.75 -12.52
CA PRO A 201 -2.98 11.58 -13.14
C PRO A 201 -3.03 10.32 -14.02
N VAL A 202 -4.13 9.57 -13.91
CA VAL A 202 -4.46 8.47 -14.83
C VAL A 202 -5.45 8.98 -15.85
N LEU A 203 -5.11 8.87 -17.13
CA LEU A 203 -5.99 9.27 -18.23
C LEU A 203 -6.99 8.14 -18.50
N ILE A 204 -8.26 8.38 -18.21
CA ILE A 204 -9.34 7.42 -18.40
C ILE A 204 -9.98 7.66 -19.77
N PRO A 205 -9.87 6.71 -20.72
CA PRO A 205 -10.51 6.86 -22.03
C PRO A 205 -12.02 7.02 -21.90
N GLN A 206 -12.58 7.93 -22.68
CA GLN A 206 -14.01 8.13 -22.78
C GLN A 206 -14.58 7.51 -24.05
N LYS A 207 -15.86 7.09 -24.02
CA LYS A 207 -16.54 6.58 -25.23
C LYS A 207 -16.61 7.65 -26.34
N LYS A 208 -16.66 8.92 -25.97
CA LYS A 208 -16.62 10.09 -26.87
C LYS A 208 -15.88 11.22 -26.16
N GLY A 209 -15.06 11.99 -26.92
CA GLY A 209 -14.30 13.12 -26.41
C GLY A 209 -12.91 12.75 -25.91
N GLU A 210 -12.25 13.70 -25.26
CA GLU A 210 -10.91 13.54 -24.71
C GLU A 210 -10.90 12.68 -23.45
N PRO A 211 -9.80 11.98 -23.16
CA PRO A 211 -9.63 11.27 -21.90
C PRO A 211 -9.80 12.19 -20.68
N VAL A 212 -10.42 11.69 -19.62
CA VAL A 212 -10.55 12.41 -18.35
C VAL A 212 -9.39 12.07 -17.44
N ALA A 213 -8.73 13.10 -16.90
CA ALA A 213 -7.66 12.93 -15.93
C ALA A 213 -8.23 12.60 -14.53
N PHE A 214 -7.94 11.42 -14.02
CA PHE A 214 -8.24 11.01 -12.65
C PHE A 214 -7.03 11.33 -11.76
N ALA A 215 -7.16 12.35 -10.89
CA ALA A 215 -6.06 12.92 -10.13
C ALA A 215 -6.40 13.22 -8.65
N ILE A 216 -7.57 12.81 -8.18
CA ILE A 216 -8.03 13.04 -6.80
C ILE A 216 -8.49 11.70 -6.22
N ASP A 217 -8.07 11.39 -5.00
CA ASP A 217 -8.52 10.19 -4.28
C ASP A 217 -10.04 10.20 -4.13
N GLU A 218 -10.70 9.14 -4.60
CA GLU A 218 -12.16 9.07 -4.77
C GLU A 218 -12.89 8.67 -3.49
N GLN A 219 -12.20 7.96 -2.57
CA GLN A 219 -12.81 7.34 -1.41
C GLN A 219 -13.13 8.30 -0.23
N PRO A 220 -12.35 9.38 0.04
CA PRO A 220 -12.55 10.20 1.23
C PRO A 220 -13.91 10.89 1.28
N ARG A 221 -14.52 10.91 2.49
CA ARG A 221 -15.86 11.45 2.77
C ARG A 221 -15.75 12.56 3.80
N ALA A 222 -15.68 13.81 3.35
CA ALA A 222 -15.43 15.00 4.17
C ALA A 222 -16.44 15.21 5.33
N GLY A 223 -17.67 14.73 5.20
CA GLY A 223 -18.72 14.90 6.22
C GLY A 223 -18.81 13.78 7.25
N THR A 224 -17.85 12.87 7.30
CA THR A 224 -17.90 11.74 8.23
C THR A 224 -17.70 12.17 9.67
N THR A 225 -18.62 11.77 10.57
CA THR A 225 -18.55 11.98 12.02
C THR A 225 -18.62 10.64 12.77
N ALA A 226 -18.12 10.59 13.99
CA ALA A 226 -18.17 9.40 14.84
C ALA A 226 -19.64 8.97 15.13
N GLU A 227 -20.54 9.94 15.30
CA GLU A 227 -21.97 9.69 15.53
C GLU A 227 -22.61 9.00 14.31
N ALA A 228 -22.31 9.46 13.10
CA ALA A 228 -22.79 8.84 11.87
C ALA A 228 -22.25 7.41 11.71
N LEU A 229 -20.96 7.19 12.01
CA LEU A 229 -20.34 5.86 11.99
C LEU A 229 -20.99 4.94 13.04
N GLY A 230 -21.34 5.45 14.22
CA GLY A 230 -21.98 4.72 15.30
C GLY A 230 -23.32 4.06 14.91
N THR A 231 -23.99 4.54 13.87
CA THR A 231 -25.24 3.96 13.35
C THR A 231 -25.05 2.72 12.49
N LEU A 232 -23.81 2.45 12.03
CA LEU A 232 -23.52 1.32 11.15
C LEU A 232 -23.56 -0.01 11.91
N LYS A 233 -24.08 -1.03 11.23
CA LYS A 233 -24.12 -2.39 11.80
C LYS A 233 -22.73 -3.04 11.72
N PRO A 234 -22.37 -3.94 12.67
CA PRO A 234 -21.21 -4.80 12.55
C PRO A 234 -21.20 -5.57 11.23
N ALA A 235 -20.03 -5.69 10.61
CA ALA A 235 -19.92 -6.26 9.27
C ALA A 235 -19.48 -7.74 9.27
N PHE A 236 -18.79 -8.21 10.30
CA PHE A 236 -18.11 -9.51 10.30
C PHE A 236 -18.59 -10.47 11.41
N LYS A 237 -19.10 -9.95 12.51
CA LYS A 237 -19.58 -10.71 13.66
C LYS A 237 -20.88 -10.08 14.14
N PRO A 238 -21.97 -10.85 14.42
CA PRO A 238 -23.27 -10.27 14.80
C PRO A 238 -23.20 -9.28 15.98
N ASP A 239 -22.45 -9.63 17.01
CA ASP A 239 -22.22 -8.81 18.21
C ASP A 239 -20.87 -8.08 18.18
N GLY A 240 -20.29 -7.86 16.98
CA GLY A 240 -19.01 -7.23 16.78
C GLY A 240 -19.07 -5.71 16.83
N SER A 241 -17.90 -5.10 16.65
CA SER A 241 -17.74 -3.65 16.64
C SER A 241 -17.09 -3.14 15.35
N VAL A 242 -16.50 -4.02 14.53
CA VAL A 242 -15.90 -3.68 13.25
C VAL A 242 -17.00 -3.51 12.19
N THR A 243 -16.99 -2.35 11.54
CA THR A 243 -18.00 -1.97 10.53
C THR A 243 -17.35 -1.58 9.21
N ALA A 244 -18.15 -1.41 8.17
CA ALA A 244 -17.68 -0.84 6.91
C ALA A 244 -17.14 0.60 7.04
N GLY A 245 -17.46 1.31 8.11
CA GLY A 245 -17.04 2.69 8.35
C GLY A 245 -15.73 2.81 9.14
N ASN A 246 -15.34 1.78 9.91
CA ASN A 246 -14.11 1.75 10.69
C ASN A 246 -13.09 0.68 10.20
N ALA A 247 -13.29 0.20 8.97
CA ALA A 247 -12.40 -0.65 8.20
C ALA A 247 -11.94 0.08 6.93
N SER A 248 -10.77 -0.32 6.40
CA SER A 248 -10.37 0.11 5.06
C SER A 248 -11.29 -0.48 3.99
N THR A 249 -11.26 0.11 2.80
CA THR A 249 -12.13 -0.25 1.69
C THR A 249 -11.39 -1.02 0.60
N LEU A 250 -12.13 -1.52 -0.38
CA LEU A 250 -11.63 -2.17 -1.60
C LEU A 250 -11.33 -1.08 -2.61
N ASN A 251 -10.14 -1.10 -3.22
CA ASN A 251 -9.69 0.02 -4.03
C ASN A 251 -8.77 -0.39 -5.18
N ASP A 252 -8.59 0.55 -6.09
CA ASP A 252 -7.75 0.44 -7.27
C ASP A 252 -6.67 1.52 -7.23
N GLY A 253 -5.41 1.17 -7.52
CA GLY A 253 -4.33 2.16 -7.52
C GLY A 253 -2.93 1.54 -7.68
N ALA A 254 -1.94 2.39 -7.88
CA ALA A 254 -0.54 2.02 -7.95
C ALA A 254 0.36 3.06 -7.29
N ALA A 255 1.52 2.62 -6.83
CA ALA A 255 2.57 3.48 -6.30
C ALA A 255 3.95 2.88 -6.62
N ALA A 256 4.91 3.73 -6.92
CA ALA A 256 6.27 3.30 -7.17
C ALA A 256 7.30 4.35 -6.75
N VAL A 257 8.50 3.87 -6.47
CA VAL A 257 9.70 4.68 -6.18
C VAL A 257 10.85 4.24 -7.09
N LEU A 258 11.73 5.17 -7.41
CA LEU A 258 12.99 4.91 -8.09
C LEU A 258 14.12 4.91 -7.07
N LEU A 259 14.81 3.79 -6.98
CA LEU A 259 15.93 3.59 -6.06
C LEU A 259 17.22 3.42 -6.82
N MET A 260 18.31 3.88 -6.20
CA MET A 260 19.66 3.63 -6.69
C MET A 260 20.68 3.72 -5.56
N SER A 261 21.95 3.41 -5.86
CA SER A 261 23.03 3.74 -4.93
C SER A 261 23.24 5.25 -4.83
N ALA A 262 23.68 5.73 -3.67
CA ALA A 262 23.98 7.16 -3.50
C ALA A 262 25.05 7.64 -4.50
N ALA A 263 26.03 6.79 -4.82
CA ALA A 263 27.06 7.08 -5.83
C ALA A 263 26.44 7.26 -7.23
N LYS A 264 25.48 6.40 -7.60
CA LYS A 264 24.78 6.51 -8.89
C LYS A 264 23.91 7.75 -8.97
N ALA A 265 23.23 8.12 -7.89
CA ALA A 265 22.45 9.36 -7.83
C ALA A 265 23.35 10.59 -8.04
N GLN A 266 24.52 10.60 -7.43
CA GLN A 266 25.53 11.66 -7.61
C GLN A 266 26.07 11.69 -9.05
N GLU A 267 26.41 10.53 -9.62
CA GLU A 267 26.88 10.41 -11.03
C GLU A 267 25.87 11.00 -12.01
N LEU A 268 24.58 10.72 -11.79
CA LEU A 268 23.49 11.20 -12.65
C LEU A 268 23.00 12.60 -12.31
N GLY A 269 23.54 13.24 -11.27
CA GLY A 269 23.14 14.58 -10.84
C GLY A 269 21.68 14.65 -10.31
N LEU A 270 21.16 13.54 -9.80
CA LEU A 270 19.78 13.45 -9.32
C LEU A 270 19.66 13.86 -7.86
N PRO A 271 18.59 14.58 -7.48
CA PRO A 271 18.34 14.91 -6.09
C PRO A 271 17.99 13.65 -5.29
N VAL A 272 18.60 13.51 -4.12
CA VAL A 272 18.26 12.46 -3.15
C VAL A 272 17.08 12.94 -2.32
N LEU A 273 15.95 12.26 -2.41
CA LEU A 273 14.76 12.57 -1.62
C LEU A 273 14.86 12.00 -0.19
N ALA A 274 15.35 10.77 -0.05
CA ALA A 274 15.65 10.14 1.22
C ALA A 274 16.61 8.95 1.04
N ARG A 275 17.28 8.56 2.12
CA ARG A 275 18.06 7.33 2.25
C ARG A 275 17.22 6.26 2.98
N ILE A 276 17.36 4.99 2.60
CA ILE A 276 16.80 3.86 3.34
C ILE A 276 17.67 3.57 4.57
N ALA A 277 17.18 3.92 5.75
CA ALA A 277 17.88 3.73 7.01
C ALA A 277 17.79 2.29 7.53
N GLY A 278 16.64 1.64 7.37
CA GLY A 278 16.44 0.28 7.82
C GLY A 278 15.12 -0.31 7.34
N TYR A 279 15.01 -1.63 7.38
CA TYR A 279 13.76 -2.33 7.08
C TYR A 279 13.73 -3.71 7.71
N ALA A 280 12.52 -4.21 7.99
CA ALA A 280 12.31 -5.53 8.54
C ALA A 280 10.95 -6.11 8.16
N SER A 281 10.83 -7.42 8.30
CA SER A 281 9.57 -8.16 8.32
C SER A 281 9.47 -8.95 9.62
N ALA A 282 8.25 -9.20 10.08
CA ALA A 282 7.95 -10.02 11.24
C ALA A 282 6.77 -10.95 10.94
N GLY A 283 6.73 -12.09 11.60
CA GLY A 283 5.57 -12.99 11.65
C GLY A 283 4.90 -12.89 13.01
N VAL A 284 3.58 -13.04 13.04
CA VAL A 284 2.73 -13.11 14.22
C VAL A 284 1.65 -14.15 14.00
N ASP A 285 0.90 -14.50 15.05
CA ASP A 285 -0.27 -15.38 14.93
C ASP A 285 -1.25 -14.80 13.87
N PRO A 286 -1.65 -15.59 12.85
CA PRO A 286 -2.62 -15.17 11.87
C PRO A 286 -3.92 -14.64 12.45
N ALA A 287 -4.41 -15.21 13.56
CA ALA A 287 -5.64 -14.77 14.21
C ALA A 287 -5.61 -13.31 14.71
N ILE A 288 -4.44 -12.75 14.90
CA ILE A 288 -4.21 -11.37 15.32
C ILE A 288 -3.22 -10.65 14.38
N MET A 289 -3.31 -10.92 13.08
CA MET A 289 -2.40 -10.42 12.05
C MET A 289 -2.16 -8.89 12.14
N GLY A 290 -3.14 -8.15 12.65
CA GLY A 290 -3.10 -6.70 12.71
C GLY A 290 -1.99 -6.12 13.57
N ILE A 291 -1.42 -6.88 14.52
CA ILE A 291 -0.25 -6.44 15.33
C ILE A 291 1.10 -6.73 14.68
N GLY A 292 1.13 -7.31 13.48
CA GLY A 292 2.38 -7.54 12.73
C GLY A 292 3.31 -6.31 12.61
N PRO A 293 2.79 -5.08 12.47
CA PRO A 293 3.60 -3.86 12.47
C PRO A 293 4.45 -3.66 13.72
N VAL A 294 4.04 -4.16 14.88
CA VAL A 294 4.73 -3.95 16.17
C VAL A 294 6.17 -4.47 16.09
N ASP A 295 6.33 -5.75 15.83
CA ASP A 295 7.65 -6.38 15.76
C ASP A 295 8.43 -5.97 14.50
N ALA A 296 7.74 -5.73 13.38
CA ALA A 296 8.38 -5.21 12.19
C ALA A 296 8.99 -3.82 12.45
N THR A 297 8.27 -2.93 13.15
CA THR A 297 8.75 -1.61 13.55
C THR A 297 9.92 -1.71 14.52
N ARG A 298 9.79 -2.50 15.60
CA ARG A 298 10.88 -2.69 16.59
C ARG A 298 12.17 -3.16 15.91
N LYS A 299 12.08 -4.16 15.03
CA LYS A 299 13.22 -4.69 14.26
C LYS A 299 13.79 -3.67 13.29
N THR A 300 12.96 -2.85 12.65
CA THR A 300 13.38 -1.81 11.71
C THR A 300 14.13 -0.70 12.43
N LEU A 301 13.60 -0.22 13.55
CA LEU A 301 14.23 0.81 14.38
C LEU A 301 15.57 0.34 14.95
N ALA A 302 15.65 -0.90 15.44
CA ALA A 302 16.91 -1.49 15.90
C ALA A 302 17.97 -1.50 14.80
N LYS A 303 17.61 -1.85 13.56
CA LYS A 303 18.55 -1.81 12.41
C LYS A 303 18.97 -0.39 12.01
N ALA A 304 18.09 0.58 12.17
CA ALA A 304 18.39 1.99 11.91
C ALA A 304 19.19 2.65 13.06
N GLY A 305 19.24 2.01 14.22
CA GLY A 305 19.84 2.58 15.43
C GLY A 305 19.00 3.71 16.04
N TRP A 306 17.65 3.65 15.84
CA TRP A 306 16.73 4.71 16.30
C TRP A 306 15.80 4.22 17.38
N SER A 307 15.37 5.15 18.23
CA SER A 307 14.20 4.97 19.09
C SER A 307 12.92 5.48 18.38
N LEU A 308 11.76 5.03 18.87
CA LEU A 308 10.47 5.48 18.34
C LEU A 308 10.27 7.00 18.47
N GLN A 309 10.75 7.58 19.57
CA GLN A 309 10.64 9.01 19.86
C GLN A 309 11.41 9.89 18.89
N GLN A 310 12.44 9.35 18.22
CA GLN A 310 13.22 10.05 17.20
C GLN A 310 12.53 10.15 15.84
N LEU A 311 11.41 9.44 15.66
CA LEU A 311 10.62 9.57 14.44
C LEU A 311 9.87 10.90 14.42
N ASP A 312 9.91 11.57 13.28
CA ASP A 312 9.16 12.79 13.03
C ASP A 312 7.77 12.49 12.46
N LEU A 313 7.68 11.48 11.58
CA LEU A 313 6.44 11.06 10.92
C LEU A 313 6.37 9.54 10.79
N ILE A 314 5.15 9.02 10.86
CA ILE A 314 4.81 7.62 10.70
C ILE A 314 3.62 7.50 9.73
N GLU A 315 3.75 6.70 8.70
CA GLU A 315 2.64 6.21 7.89
C GLU A 315 2.39 4.74 8.21
N ALA A 316 1.31 4.47 8.91
CA ALA A 316 0.88 3.13 9.28
C ALA A 316 -0.42 2.81 8.56
N ASN A 317 -0.45 1.76 7.75
CA ASN A 317 -1.65 1.41 7.00
C ASN A 317 -2.80 1.04 7.95
N GLU A 318 -3.94 1.68 7.77
CA GLU A 318 -5.15 1.47 8.56
C GLU A 318 -6.03 0.39 7.91
N ALA A 319 -5.66 -0.88 8.05
CA ALA A 319 -6.51 -1.96 7.54
C ALA A 319 -7.87 -1.98 8.28
N PHE A 320 -7.84 -1.75 9.59
CA PHE A 320 -8.98 -1.59 10.48
C PHE A 320 -8.62 -0.57 11.57
N ALA A 321 -9.61 0.18 12.07
CA ALA A 321 -9.39 1.08 13.21
C ALA A 321 -8.91 0.30 14.45
N ALA A 322 -9.52 -0.85 14.74
CA ALA A 322 -9.11 -1.73 15.83
C ALA A 322 -7.64 -2.16 15.68
N GLN A 323 -7.20 -2.49 14.48
CA GLN A 323 -5.82 -2.87 14.20
C GLN A 323 -4.86 -1.70 14.42
N ALA A 324 -5.17 -0.51 13.92
CA ALA A 324 -4.33 0.67 14.08
C ALA A 324 -4.20 1.09 15.56
N LEU A 325 -5.30 1.08 16.28
CA LEU A 325 -5.34 1.37 17.73
C LEU A 325 -4.51 0.37 18.53
N SER A 326 -4.62 -0.94 18.24
CA SER A 326 -3.84 -1.99 18.91
C SER A 326 -2.34 -1.80 18.69
N VAL A 327 -1.91 -1.48 17.48
CA VAL A 327 -0.50 -1.20 17.17
C VAL A 327 -0.03 0.07 17.89
N GLY A 328 -0.86 1.11 17.91
CA GLY A 328 -0.56 2.35 18.63
C GLY A 328 -0.39 2.14 20.14
N GLN A 329 -1.24 1.30 20.74
CA GLN A 329 -1.17 0.93 22.15
C GLN A 329 0.12 0.15 22.47
N GLU A 330 0.48 -0.83 21.65
CA GLU A 330 1.68 -1.67 21.81
C GLU A 330 2.99 -0.90 21.64
N LEU A 331 3.02 0.09 20.76
CA LEU A 331 4.21 0.88 20.47
C LEU A 331 4.27 2.19 21.29
N GLY A 332 3.15 2.63 21.84
CA GLY A 332 3.08 3.93 22.52
C GLY A 332 3.28 5.09 21.54
N TRP A 333 2.55 5.09 20.41
CA TRP A 333 2.69 6.11 19.38
C TRP A 333 2.21 7.49 19.84
N ASP A 334 2.92 8.51 19.37
CA ASP A 334 2.44 9.88 19.33
C ASP A 334 1.53 10.04 18.09
N TRP A 335 0.22 10.08 18.31
CA TRP A 335 -0.77 10.16 17.24
C TRP A 335 -0.72 11.43 16.41
N ASP A 336 -0.05 12.49 16.90
CA ASP A 336 0.17 13.71 16.12
C ASP A 336 1.19 13.54 15.01
N LYS A 337 1.96 12.43 15.06
CA LYS A 337 2.94 12.04 14.04
C LYS A 337 2.45 10.94 13.10
N VAL A 338 1.31 10.30 13.40
CA VAL A 338 0.80 9.13 12.66
C VAL A 338 -0.31 9.55 11.70
N ASN A 339 -0.14 9.15 10.43
CA ASN A 339 -1.13 9.35 9.37
C ASN A 339 -1.71 10.78 9.39
N VAL A 340 -0.82 11.75 9.35
CA VAL A 340 -1.15 13.17 9.53
C VAL A 340 -2.05 13.74 8.43
N ASN A 341 -2.17 13.03 7.32
CA ASN A 341 -3.04 13.35 6.19
C ASN A 341 -4.18 12.32 6.01
N GLY A 342 -4.51 11.55 7.04
CA GLY A 342 -5.43 10.43 6.96
C GLY A 342 -4.76 9.16 6.45
N GLY A 343 -5.38 8.01 6.66
CA GLY A 343 -4.86 6.71 6.26
C GLY A 343 -5.85 5.90 5.42
N ALA A 344 -5.67 4.58 5.37
CA ALA A 344 -6.39 3.71 4.45
C ALA A 344 -7.90 3.60 4.70
N ILE A 345 -8.39 3.88 5.91
CA ILE A 345 -9.82 3.97 6.18
C ILE A 345 -10.48 5.07 5.34
N ALA A 346 -9.76 6.20 5.18
CA ALA A 346 -10.23 7.32 4.38
C ALA A 346 -9.81 7.22 2.93
N LEU A 347 -8.51 6.95 2.66
CA LEU A 347 -7.92 6.99 1.33
C LEU A 347 -8.16 5.71 0.51
N GLY A 348 -8.31 4.56 1.20
CA GLY A 348 -8.46 3.27 0.54
C GLY A 348 -7.23 2.37 0.65
N HIS A 349 -7.44 1.07 0.31
CA HIS A 349 -6.44 0.01 0.49
C HIS A 349 -6.30 -0.90 -0.74
N PRO A 350 -5.74 -0.40 -1.86
CA PRO A 350 -5.36 -1.26 -3.00
C PRO A 350 -4.21 -2.18 -2.57
N ILE A 351 -4.53 -3.42 -2.16
CA ILE A 351 -3.66 -4.26 -1.31
C ILE A 351 -2.23 -4.42 -1.82
N GLY A 352 -2.01 -4.70 -3.10
CA GLY A 352 -0.68 -4.85 -3.68
C GLY A 352 0.13 -3.55 -3.76
N ALA A 353 -0.55 -2.41 -3.84
CA ALA A 353 0.06 -1.08 -3.95
C ALA A 353 0.31 -0.42 -2.57
N SER A 354 -0.50 -0.76 -1.57
CA SER A 354 -0.59 0.00 -0.30
C SER A 354 0.73 0.19 0.42
N GLY A 355 1.60 -0.83 0.42
CA GLY A 355 2.90 -0.72 1.10
C GLY A 355 3.80 0.36 0.49
N CYS A 356 3.79 0.54 -0.84
CA CYS A 356 4.51 1.61 -1.50
C CYS A 356 3.73 2.94 -1.41
N ARG A 357 2.40 2.91 -1.45
CA ARG A 357 1.54 4.10 -1.29
C ARG A 357 1.85 4.84 0.02
N ILE A 358 1.91 4.13 1.15
CA ILE A 358 2.25 4.76 2.43
C ILE A 358 3.67 5.33 2.45
N LEU A 359 4.63 4.68 1.79
CA LEU A 359 5.99 5.20 1.67
C LEU A 359 6.04 6.48 0.83
N VAL A 360 5.31 6.54 -0.28
CA VAL A 360 5.23 7.73 -1.13
C VAL A 360 4.62 8.90 -0.34
N SER A 361 3.48 8.69 0.33
CA SER A 361 2.84 9.74 1.14
C SER A 361 3.72 10.20 2.29
N LEU A 362 4.38 9.27 2.99
CA LEU A 362 5.35 9.59 4.03
C LEU A 362 6.46 10.50 3.51
N LEU A 363 7.08 10.13 2.39
CA LEU A 363 8.20 10.87 1.80
C LEU A 363 7.81 12.29 1.39
N HIS A 364 6.69 12.43 0.69
CA HIS A 364 6.19 13.75 0.28
C HIS A 364 5.81 14.63 1.48
N GLU A 365 5.22 14.05 2.53
CA GLU A 365 4.91 14.80 3.75
C GLU A 365 6.17 15.18 4.54
N MET A 366 7.19 14.32 4.57
CA MET A 366 8.50 14.64 5.14
C MET A 366 9.16 15.81 4.40
N ILE A 367 9.09 15.83 3.07
CA ILE A 367 9.60 16.93 2.25
C ILE A 367 8.86 18.23 2.59
N ARG A 368 7.53 18.18 2.65
CA ARG A 368 6.69 19.34 2.92
C ARG A 368 6.92 19.96 4.32
N ARG A 369 7.24 19.13 5.32
CA ARG A 369 7.47 19.57 6.71
C ARG A 369 8.93 19.77 7.08
N ASP A 370 9.86 19.50 6.15
CA ASP A 370 11.30 19.38 6.43
C ASP A 370 11.62 18.37 7.57
N ALA A 371 10.83 17.29 7.64
CA ALA A 371 11.02 16.21 8.59
C ALA A 371 12.21 15.32 8.16
N ARG A 372 12.91 14.76 9.13
CA ARG A 372 14.17 14.03 8.91
C ARG A 372 14.03 12.52 8.97
N LYS A 373 13.26 11.98 9.91
CA LYS A 373 13.13 10.54 10.16
C LYS A 373 11.70 10.09 10.02
N GLY A 374 11.47 9.16 9.10
CA GLY A 374 10.14 8.63 8.81
C GLY A 374 10.09 7.12 8.83
N LEU A 375 8.91 6.56 9.16
CA LEU A 375 8.62 5.14 9.18
C LEU A 375 7.35 4.84 8.41
N ALA A 376 7.42 3.89 7.47
CA ALA A 376 6.25 3.28 6.84
C ALA A 376 6.09 1.85 7.36
N THR A 377 4.88 1.45 7.78
CA THR A 377 4.61 0.11 8.29
C THR A 377 3.19 -0.35 8.00
N LEU A 378 2.98 -1.65 7.83
CA LEU A 378 1.65 -2.24 7.66
C LEU A 378 1.58 -3.69 8.11
N CYS A 379 0.37 -4.10 8.51
CA CYS A 379 0.00 -5.49 8.76
C CYS A 379 -0.25 -6.22 7.44
N ILE A 380 -0.22 -7.55 7.50
CA ILE A 380 -0.32 -8.41 6.34
C ILE A 380 -1.18 -9.61 6.71
N GLY A 381 -2.18 -9.91 5.90
CA GLY A 381 -2.99 -11.13 6.02
C GLY A 381 -2.11 -12.38 6.11
N GLY A 382 -2.54 -13.36 6.91
CA GLY A 382 -1.74 -14.55 7.22
C GLY A 382 -0.73 -14.35 8.36
N GLY A 383 -0.82 -13.25 9.12
CA GLY A 383 -0.04 -13.05 10.35
C GLY A 383 1.37 -12.53 10.11
N GLN A 384 1.52 -11.41 9.40
CA GLN A 384 2.82 -10.80 9.18
C GLN A 384 2.77 -9.26 9.32
N GLY A 385 3.95 -8.64 9.42
CA GLY A 385 4.15 -7.21 9.32
C GLY A 385 5.40 -6.88 8.54
N VAL A 386 5.44 -5.68 7.99
CA VAL A 386 6.60 -5.12 7.31
C VAL A 386 6.76 -3.65 7.66
N ALA A 387 8.00 -3.21 7.83
CA ALA A 387 8.32 -1.81 8.11
C ALA A 387 9.59 -1.37 7.37
N LEU A 388 9.66 -0.09 7.02
CA LEU A 388 10.78 0.54 6.37
C LEU A 388 10.97 1.96 6.92
N ALA A 389 12.19 2.29 7.31
CA ALA A 389 12.60 3.59 7.83
C ALA A 389 13.40 4.36 6.78
N ILE A 390 13.11 5.63 6.61
CA ILE A 390 13.80 6.55 5.70
C ILE A 390 14.31 7.78 6.44
N GLU A 391 15.40 8.35 5.93
CA GLU A 391 16.06 9.53 6.49
C GLU A 391 16.35 10.55 5.38
N ARG A 392 16.11 11.84 5.68
CA ARG A 392 16.42 12.98 4.79
C ARG A 392 17.56 13.82 5.34
#